data_a12e71e9df1d8c2e6c798ba95b3cc56d
#
_entry.id   a12e71e9df1d8c2e6c798ba95b3cc56d
#
_cell.length_a   1.000
_cell.length_b   1.000
_cell.length_c   1.000
_cell.angle_alpha   90.00
_cell.angle_beta   90.00
_cell.angle_gamma   90.00
#
_symmetry.space_group_name_H-M   'P 1'
#
loop_
_entity.id
_entity.type
_entity.pdbx_description
1 polymer ?
#
loop_
_entity_poly.entity_id
_entity_poly.type
_entity_poly.pdbx_seq_one_letter_code
_entity_poly.pdbx_strand_id
1 'polypeptide(L)'
;MIYLDYNATTPVDPRVLDAMTPFFTQHFGNPASRHHALGCDAAKTVETAREQVASVIGADPREIIWTSGATESDNLALQGVAQSPVYKKRHIVTVATEHRAVLDPCEVLETRGFRVTYLGVDSDGCLDLDRLTRAITDQTLMVSVMHANNEIGVLHPIADIGALCKARGVLFHTDATQSFGKEPIDVHAMGIDLLSASAHKMHGPKGVGVLYVRRRDPRVRCAALLHGGGHERGLGSGTLNVPGIVGMGAAATLPADDGVRALRDRLETGILSGLDGVEINGHRTQRLANTTNLSFD
;
A
#
# COMPACT_ATOMS: atom_id res chain seq x y z
N MET A 1 -3.37 -8.41 28.88
CA MET A 1 -2.59 -7.34 28.18
C MET A 1 -3.55 -6.65 27.22
N ILE A 2 -3.59 -5.32 27.22
CA ILE A 2 -4.34 -4.55 26.20
C ILE A 2 -3.34 -4.16 25.12
N TYR A 3 -3.58 -4.61 23.86
CA TYR A 3 -2.74 -4.30 22.71
C TYR A 3 -3.41 -3.20 21.88
N LEU A 4 -2.74 -2.06 21.71
CA LEU A 4 -3.25 -0.89 20.98
C LEU A 4 -2.41 -0.50 19.77
N ASP A 5 -1.33 -1.24 19.47
CA ASP A 5 -0.44 -0.96 18.34
C ASP A 5 -0.92 -1.66 17.03
N TYR A 6 -2.16 -1.35 16.63
CA TYR A 6 -2.74 -1.93 15.40
C TYR A 6 -2.15 -1.35 14.12
N ASN A 7 -1.38 -0.27 14.22
CA ASN A 7 -0.59 0.22 13.09
C ASN A 7 0.63 -0.68 12.79
N ALA A 8 1.17 -1.39 13.80
CA ALA A 8 2.24 -2.36 13.57
C ALA A 8 1.70 -3.65 12.91
N THR A 9 0.58 -4.17 13.40
CA THR A 9 -0.12 -5.35 12.84
C THR A 9 -1.48 -5.50 13.47
N THR A 10 -2.40 -6.18 12.79
CA THR A 10 -3.71 -6.54 13.34
C THR A 10 -3.82 -8.05 13.57
N PRO A 11 -4.68 -8.51 14.49
CA PRO A 11 -5.11 -9.91 14.50
C PRO A 11 -5.86 -10.22 13.21
N VAL A 12 -5.79 -11.47 12.77
CA VAL A 12 -6.64 -11.96 11.67
C VAL A 12 -8.08 -12.01 12.15
N ASP A 13 -9.02 -11.44 11.38
CA ASP A 13 -10.45 -11.54 11.70
C ASP A 13 -10.89 -13.02 11.65
N PRO A 14 -11.72 -13.51 12.58
CA PRO A 14 -12.20 -14.90 12.57
C PRO A 14 -12.85 -15.30 11.24
N ARG A 15 -13.62 -14.42 10.59
CA ARG A 15 -14.24 -14.66 9.28
C ARG A 15 -13.21 -14.84 8.18
N VAL A 16 -12.09 -14.11 8.26
CA VAL A 16 -10.96 -14.23 7.33
C VAL A 16 -10.23 -15.55 7.57
N LEU A 17 -10.00 -15.94 8.83
CA LEU A 17 -9.38 -17.21 9.17
C LEU A 17 -10.24 -18.40 8.69
N ASP A 18 -11.55 -18.33 8.90
CA ASP A 18 -12.49 -19.36 8.42
C ASP A 18 -12.43 -19.51 6.89
N ALA A 19 -12.37 -18.39 6.16
CA ALA A 19 -12.23 -18.40 4.71
C ALA A 19 -10.90 -19.03 4.24
N MET A 20 -9.80 -18.83 4.98
CA MET A 20 -8.46 -19.36 4.65
C MET A 20 -8.31 -20.84 4.94
N THR A 21 -8.90 -21.33 6.02
CA THR A 21 -8.64 -22.66 6.61
C THR A 21 -8.78 -23.82 5.62
N PRO A 22 -9.82 -23.88 4.74
CA PRO A 22 -9.97 -24.99 3.80
C PRO A 22 -8.81 -25.11 2.79
N PHE A 23 -8.12 -24.01 2.51
CA PHE A 23 -7.05 -23.98 1.51
C PHE A 23 -5.72 -24.54 2.01
N PHE A 24 -5.60 -24.85 3.30
CA PHE A 24 -4.44 -25.55 3.84
C PHE A 24 -4.51 -27.07 3.69
N THR A 25 -5.72 -27.65 3.67
CA THR A 25 -5.90 -29.10 3.76
C THR A 25 -6.86 -29.72 2.76
N GLN A 26 -7.92 -28.99 2.37
CA GLN A 26 -8.98 -29.53 1.48
C GLN A 26 -8.80 -29.01 0.03
N HIS A 27 -8.57 -27.72 -0.15
CA HIS A 27 -8.44 -27.04 -1.45
C HIS A 27 -6.98 -26.63 -1.71
N PHE A 28 -6.02 -27.49 -1.40
CA PHE A 28 -4.57 -27.21 -1.44
C PHE A 28 -3.97 -27.18 -2.85
N GLY A 29 -4.78 -27.07 -3.90
CA GLY A 29 -4.33 -27.10 -5.29
C GLY A 29 -3.34 -25.98 -5.64
N ASN A 30 -2.38 -26.30 -6.54
CA ASN A 30 -1.50 -25.28 -7.09
C ASN A 30 -2.21 -24.59 -8.28
N PRO A 31 -2.44 -23.26 -8.25
CA PRO A 31 -3.15 -22.53 -9.31
C PRO A 31 -2.43 -22.54 -10.68
N ALA A 32 -1.15 -22.91 -10.73
CA ALA A 32 -0.42 -23.11 -11.97
C ALA A 32 -0.77 -24.45 -12.68
N SER A 33 -1.34 -25.41 -11.94
CA SER A 33 -1.68 -26.75 -12.46
C SER A 33 -3.08 -26.74 -13.09
N ARG A 34 -3.16 -26.45 -14.37
CA ARG A 34 -4.45 -26.29 -15.09
C ARG A 34 -5.03 -27.59 -15.67
N HIS A 35 -4.43 -28.75 -15.35
CA HIS A 35 -4.79 -30.05 -15.94
C HIS A 35 -5.69 -30.90 -15.06
N HIS A 36 -6.05 -30.43 -13.84
CA HIS A 36 -6.91 -31.15 -12.92
C HIS A 36 -7.74 -30.18 -12.06
N ALA A 37 -8.86 -30.67 -11.51
CA ALA A 37 -9.86 -29.87 -10.81
C ALA A 37 -9.25 -29.01 -9.68
N LEU A 38 -8.43 -29.60 -8.78
CA LEU A 38 -7.84 -28.89 -7.64
C LEU A 38 -7.04 -27.65 -8.07
N GLY A 39 -6.27 -27.75 -9.16
CA GLY A 39 -5.50 -26.61 -9.66
C GLY A 39 -6.40 -25.53 -10.28
N CYS A 40 -7.43 -25.96 -11.05
CA CYS A 40 -8.40 -25.05 -11.63
C CYS A 40 -9.21 -24.30 -10.55
N ASP A 41 -9.62 -24.98 -9.50
CA ASP A 41 -10.36 -24.41 -8.37
C ASP A 41 -9.47 -23.40 -7.61
N ALA A 42 -8.22 -23.73 -7.36
CA ALA A 42 -7.26 -22.82 -6.75
C ALA A 42 -7.05 -21.56 -7.62
N ALA A 43 -6.92 -21.72 -8.95
CA ALA A 43 -6.78 -20.59 -9.87
C ALA A 43 -8.02 -19.69 -9.86
N LYS A 44 -9.22 -20.27 -9.89
CA LYS A 44 -10.47 -19.52 -9.81
C LYS A 44 -10.58 -18.75 -8.50
N THR A 45 -10.21 -19.37 -7.38
CA THR A 45 -10.23 -18.75 -6.06
C THR A 45 -9.29 -17.55 -5.97
N VAL A 46 -8.06 -17.69 -6.52
CA VAL A 46 -7.09 -16.58 -6.60
C VAL A 46 -7.65 -15.42 -7.42
N GLU A 47 -8.35 -15.68 -8.53
CA GLU A 47 -8.97 -14.61 -9.34
C GLU A 47 -10.15 -13.96 -8.60
N THR A 48 -10.98 -14.71 -7.88
CA THR A 48 -12.04 -14.14 -7.03
C THR A 48 -11.47 -13.20 -5.98
N ALA A 49 -10.40 -13.60 -5.27
CA ALA A 49 -9.72 -12.73 -4.30
C ALA A 49 -9.12 -11.48 -4.97
N ARG A 50 -8.61 -11.63 -6.20
CA ARG A 50 -8.09 -10.51 -6.99
C ARG A 50 -9.17 -9.50 -7.36
N GLU A 51 -10.36 -9.97 -7.72
CA GLU A 51 -11.55 -9.15 -7.99
C GLU A 51 -11.99 -8.39 -6.72
N GLN A 52 -12.00 -9.06 -5.58
CA GLN A 52 -12.34 -8.45 -4.28
C GLN A 52 -11.38 -7.29 -3.95
N VAL A 53 -10.07 -7.53 -4.03
CA VAL A 53 -9.04 -6.50 -3.76
C VAL A 53 -9.14 -5.35 -4.78
N ALA A 54 -9.31 -5.66 -6.05
CA ALA A 54 -9.42 -4.64 -7.11
C ALA A 54 -10.63 -3.73 -6.89
N SER A 55 -11.77 -4.29 -6.45
CA SER A 55 -13.00 -3.53 -6.22
C SER A 55 -12.86 -2.46 -5.13
N VAL A 56 -12.00 -2.69 -4.11
CA VAL A 56 -11.77 -1.73 -3.02
C VAL A 56 -11.16 -0.42 -3.50
N ILE A 57 -10.40 -0.46 -4.59
CA ILE A 57 -9.66 0.70 -5.12
C ILE A 57 -10.11 1.10 -6.53
N GLY A 58 -11.23 0.56 -7.03
CA GLY A 58 -11.75 0.84 -8.37
C GLY A 58 -10.85 0.37 -9.52
N ALA A 59 -9.98 -0.63 -9.31
CA ALA A 59 -9.04 -1.16 -10.30
C ALA A 59 -9.64 -2.29 -11.14
N ASP A 60 -9.04 -2.52 -12.33
CA ASP A 60 -9.25 -3.77 -13.08
C ASP A 60 -8.48 -4.91 -12.37
N PRO A 61 -9.06 -6.09 -12.13
CA PRO A 61 -8.35 -7.22 -11.52
C PRO A 61 -7.01 -7.56 -12.18
N ARG A 62 -6.88 -7.31 -13.47
CA ARG A 62 -5.62 -7.51 -14.21
C ARG A 62 -4.52 -6.52 -13.83
N GLU A 63 -4.81 -5.48 -13.08
CA GLU A 63 -3.86 -4.49 -12.57
C GLU A 63 -3.31 -4.85 -11.19
N ILE A 64 -3.86 -5.86 -10.53
CA ILE A 64 -3.42 -6.37 -9.24
C ILE A 64 -2.34 -7.44 -9.43
N ILE A 65 -1.23 -7.30 -8.72
CA ILE A 65 -0.10 -8.24 -8.65
C ILE A 65 0.03 -8.69 -7.19
N TRP A 66 -0.02 -10.00 -6.95
CA TRP A 66 0.20 -10.56 -5.62
C TRP A 66 1.67 -10.50 -5.22
N THR A 67 1.91 -10.13 -3.97
CA THR A 67 3.25 -10.04 -3.35
C THR A 67 3.22 -10.68 -1.96
N SER A 68 4.36 -10.78 -1.31
CA SER A 68 4.46 -11.26 0.07
C SER A 68 4.11 -10.19 1.13
N GLY A 69 3.87 -8.96 0.71
CA GLY A 69 3.55 -7.82 1.59
C GLY A 69 3.93 -6.49 0.96
N ALA A 70 3.65 -5.40 1.68
CA ALA A 70 3.92 -4.04 1.20
C ALA A 70 5.40 -3.81 0.87
N THR A 71 6.32 -4.36 1.66
CA THR A 71 7.77 -4.22 1.39
C THR A 71 8.15 -4.75 0.02
N GLU A 72 7.64 -5.92 -0.40
CA GLU A 72 7.87 -6.41 -1.75
C GLU A 72 7.17 -5.53 -2.79
N SER A 73 5.96 -5.06 -2.51
CA SER A 73 5.21 -4.19 -3.41
C SER A 73 5.93 -2.86 -3.66
N ASP A 74 6.43 -2.20 -2.62
CA ASP A 74 7.18 -0.94 -2.72
C ASP A 74 8.49 -1.13 -3.47
N ASN A 75 9.22 -2.21 -3.17
CA ASN A 75 10.42 -2.55 -3.92
C ASN A 75 10.11 -2.78 -5.41
N LEU A 76 9.06 -3.52 -5.73
CA LEU A 76 8.66 -3.78 -7.12
C LEU A 76 8.19 -2.49 -7.81
N ALA A 77 7.47 -1.61 -7.12
CA ALA A 77 7.08 -0.31 -7.64
C ALA A 77 8.31 0.55 -7.98
N LEU A 78 9.19 0.77 -7.00
CA LEU A 78 10.33 1.68 -7.15
C LEU A 78 11.42 1.09 -8.03
N GLN A 79 11.95 -0.07 -7.65
CA GLN A 79 13.05 -0.70 -8.37
C GLN A 79 12.61 -1.29 -9.71
N GLY A 80 11.42 -1.89 -9.78
CA GLY A 80 10.88 -2.47 -11.01
C GLY A 80 10.65 -1.39 -12.09
N VAL A 81 10.13 -0.23 -11.73
CA VAL A 81 10.01 0.91 -12.65
C VAL A 81 11.38 1.46 -13.03
N ALA A 82 12.25 1.70 -12.04
CA ALA A 82 13.59 2.24 -12.27
C ALA A 82 14.46 1.35 -13.19
N GLN A 83 14.31 0.03 -13.10
CA GLN A 83 15.03 -0.95 -13.93
C GLN A 83 14.37 -1.22 -15.29
N SER A 84 13.17 -0.71 -15.51
CA SER A 84 12.48 -0.91 -16.79
C SER A 84 13.21 -0.17 -17.91
N PRO A 85 13.57 -0.85 -19.03
CA PRO A 85 14.33 -0.23 -20.12
C PRO A 85 13.56 0.85 -20.87
N VAL A 86 12.27 0.95 -20.64
CA VAL A 86 11.39 1.96 -21.26
C VAL A 86 11.67 3.36 -20.72
N TYR A 87 12.03 3.47 -19.44
CA TYR A 87 12.24 4.76 -18.79
C TYR A 87 13.71 5.16 -18.82
N LYS A 88 13.96 6.44 -19.15
CA LYS A 88 15.32 7.01 -19.22
C LYS A 88 15.59 8.04 -18.13
N LYS A 89 14.54 8.57 -17.51
CA LYS A 89 14.62 9.52 -16.41
C LYS A 89 15.14 8.84 -15.15
N ARG A 90 15.94 9.56 -14.34
CA ARG A 90 16.64 9.00 -13.19
C ARG A 90 16.50 9.87 -11.94
N HIS A 91 15.32 10.44 -11.73
CA HIS A 91 15.02 11.21 -10.54
C HIS A 91 13.71 10.71 -9.92
N ILE A 92 13.71 10.54 -8.61
CA ILE A 92 12.55 10.18 -7.80
C ILE A 92 12.35 11.27 -6.75
N VAL A 93 11.11 11.65 -6.51
CA VAL A 93 10.72 12.54 -5.40
C VAL A 93 9.90 11.72 -4.41
N THR A 94 10.26 11.78 -3.13
CA THR A 94 9.54 11.11 -2.04
C THR A 94 9.51 11.98 -0.80
N VAL A 95 8.82 11.56 0.27
CA VAL A 95 8.80 12.26 1.54
C VAL A 95 9.74 11.58 2.56
N ALA A 96 10.34 12.39 3.43
CA ALA A 96 11.28 11.87 4.44
C ALA A 96 10.59 11.02 5.52
N THR A 97 9.27 11.10 5.60
CA THR A 97 8.42 10.36 6.58
C THR A 97 7.87 9.05 6.04
N GLU A 98 8.34 8.60 4.87
CA GLU A 98 7.99 7.29 4.32
C GLU A 98 8.42 6.14 5.24
N HIS A 99 7.75 5.01 5.09
CA HIS A 99 8.22 3.76 5.70
C HIS A 99 9.57 3.31 5.09
N ARG A 100 10.38 2.58 5.87
CA ARG A 100 11.68 2.05 5.39
C ARG A 100 11.55 1.21 4.11
N ALA A 101 10.41 0.59 3.87
CA ALA A 101 10.11 -0.16 2.64
C ALA A 101 10.16 0.70 1.36
N VAL A 102 10.03 2.03 1.48
CA VAL A 102 10.20 3.03 0.42
C VAL A 102 11.57 3.69 0.50
N LEU A 103 12.02 4.09 1.70
CA LEU A 103 13.29 4.81 1.87
C LEU A 103 14.49 3.94 1.48
N ASP A 104 14.58 2.69 1.96
CA ASP A 104 15.70 1.80 1.67
C ASP A 104 15.84 1.49 0.17
N PRO A 105 14.78 1.16 -0.59
CA PRO A 105 14.87 1.05 -2.04
C PRO A 105 15.31 2.34 -2.73
N CYS A 106 14.92 3.52 -2.23
CA CYS A 106 15.39 4.81 -2.75
C CYS A 106 16.90 4.96 -2.53
N GLU A 107 17.42 4.67 -1.33
CA GLU A 107 18.86 4.67 -1.03
C GLU A 107 19.62 3.69 -1.95
N VAL A 108 19.08 2.50 -2.19
CA VAL A 108 19.66 1.54 -3.15
C VAL A 108 19.68 2.11 -4.57
N LEU A 109 18.65 2.81 -4.99
CA LEU A 109 18.60 3.44 -6.32
C LEU A 109 19.62 4.57 -6.45
N GLU A 110 19.91 5.32 -5.39
CA GLU A 110 20.99 6.33 -5.40
C GLU A 110 22.34 5.68 -5.69
N THR A 111 22.65 4.52 -5.11
CA THR A 111 23.89 3.77 -5.44
C THR A 111 23.97 3.32 -6.90
N ARG A 112 22.81 3.29 -7.60
CA ARG A 112 22.69 2.93 -9.02
C ARG A 112 22.57 4.15 -9.96
N GLY A 113 22.88 5.35 -9.43
CA GLY A 113 22.94 6.59 -10.20
C GLY A 113 21.59 7.28 -10.40
N PHE A 114 20.60 6.97 -9.60
CA PHE A 114 19.41 7.80 -9.47
C PHE A 114 19.66 8.96 -8.53
N ARG A 115 18.98 10.07 -8.76
CA ARG A 115 18.86 11.15 -7.79
C ARG A 115 17.54 10.95 -7.05
N VAL A 116 17.55 11.07 -5.73
CA VAL A 116 16.33 11.08 -4.91
C VAL A 116 16.21 12.41 -4.18
N THR A 117 15.03 13.00 -4.22
CA THR A 117 14.69 14.19 -3.42
C THR A 117 13.74 13.77 -2.31
N TYR A 118 14.19 13.89 -1.07
CA TYR A 118 13.39 13.62 0.13
C TYR A 118 12.79 14.93 0.63
N LEU A 119 11.48 15.10 0.50
CA LEU A 119 10.78 16.29 0.98
C LEU A 119 10.45 16.14 2.47
N GLY A 120 10.75 17.17 3.24
CA GLY A 120 10.25 17.26 4.61
C GLY A 120 8.77 17.62 4.64
N VAL A 121 8.13 17.32 5.75
CA VAL A 121 6.76 17.73 6.11
C VAL A 121 6.81 18.90 7.09
N ASP A 122 5.67 19.55 7.34
CA ASP A 122 5.55 20.59 8.37
C ASP A 122 5.42 19.97 9.78
N SER A 123 5.20 20.80 10.80
CA SER A 123 5.02 20.37 12.19
C SER A 123 3.81 19.47 12.42
N ASP A 124 2.80 19.58 11.56
CA ASP A 124 1.60 18.76 11.60
C ASP A 124 1.74 17.46 10.78
N GLY A 125 2.91 17.24 10.16
CA GLY A 125 3.20 16.07 9.32
C GLY A 125 2.64 16.17 7.91
N CYS A 126 2.22 17.36 7.46
CA CYS A 126 1.63 17.57 6.14
C CYS A 126 2.68 17.90 5.08
N LEU A 127 2.50 17.38 3.87
CA LEU A 127 3.34 17.71 2.71
C LEU A 127 2.88 19.02 2.07
N ASP A 128 3.84 19.93 1.86
CA ASP A 128 3.63 21.15 1.09
C ASP A 128 3.65 20.84 -0.42
N LEU A 129 2.49 21.01 -1.09
CA LEU A 129 2.32 20.73 -2.52
C LEU A 129 3.11 21.70 -3.42
N ASP A 130 3.38 22.93 -2.97
CA ASP A 130 4.22 23.86 -3.71
C ASP A 130 5.69 23.41 -3.70
N ARG A 131 6.16 22.88 -2.57
CA ARG A 131 7.50 22.25 -2.49
C ARG A 131 7.59 21.03 -3.38
N LEU A 132 6.57 20.16 -3.39
CA LEU A 132 6.49 19.03 -4.30
C LEU A 132 6.53 19.48 -5.75
N THR A 133 5.73 20.49 -6.12
CA THR A 133 5.69 21.06 -7.48
C THR A 133 7.06 21.54 -7.95
N ARG A 134 7.80 22.23 -7.07
CA ARG A 134 9.16 22.71 -7.37
C ARG A 134 10.20 21.59 -7.44
N ALA A 135 9.99 20.48 -6.73
CA ALA A 135 10.90 19.35 -6.74
C ALA A 135 10.81 18.51 -8.04
N ILE A 136 9.65 18.53 -8.70
CA ILE A 136 9.45 17.81 -9.96
C ILE A 136 10.18 18.54 -11.09
N THR A 137 11.07 17.84 -11.78
CA THR A 137 11.87 18.31 -12.91
C THR A 137 11.65 17.47 -14.15
N ASP A 138 12.22 17.85 -15.29
CA ASP A 138 12.19 17.07 -16.53
C ASP A 138 12.83 15.67 -16.39
N GLN A 139 13.72 15.51 -15.40
CA GLN A 139 14.36 14.24 -15.09
C GLN A 139 13.57 13.38 -14.10
N THR A 140 12.44 13.88 -13.56
CA THR A 140 11.63 13.12 -12.61
C THR A 140 10.90 11.99 -13.31
N LEU A 141 11.19 10.77 -12.88
CA LEU A 141 10.56 9.55 -13.32
C LEU A 141 9.27 9.29 -12.55
N MET A 142 9.35 9.43 -11.21
CA MET A 142 8.30 9.04 -10.30
C MET A 142 8.26 9.96 -9.08
N VAL A 143 7.06 10.23 -8.60
CA VAL A 143 6.77 10.70 -7.25
C VAL A 143 6.24 9.52 -6.45
N SER A 144 6.77 9.31 -5.24
CA SER A 144 6.28 8.29 -4.30
C SER A 144 5.94 8.98 -2.98
N VAL A 145 4.66 8.97 -2.61
CA VAL A 145 4.17 9.57 -1.37
C VAL A 145 3.16 8.64 -0.73
N MET A 146 3.42 8.23 0.52
CA MET A 146 2.48 7.40 1.28
C MET A 146 1.13 8.07 1.43
N HIS A 147 0.03 7.29 1.38
CA HIS A 147 -1.30 7.85 1.58
C HIS A 147 -1.54 8.25 3.04
N ALA A 148 -1.15 7.38 3.96
CA ALA A 148 -1.29 7.61 5.40
C ALA A 148 -0.01 7.28 6.14
N ASN A 149 0.44 8.18 6.99
CA ASN A 149 1.63 7.94 7.82
C ASN A 149 1.34 6.88 8.90
N ASN A 150 2.25 5.94 9.07
CA ASN A 150 2.11 4.81 9.97
C ASN A 150 2.29 5.16 11.46
N GLU A 151 2.93 6.31 11.77
CA GLU A 151 3.20 6.73 13.15
C GLU A 151 2.15 7.70 13.67
N ILE A 152 1.89 8.79 12.94
CA ILE A 152 1.00 9.88 13.35
C ILE A 152 -0.36 9.85 12.64
N GLY A 153 -0.54 8.94 11.68
CA GLY A 153 -1.79 8.73 10.96
C GLY A 153 -2.16 9.81 9.94
N VAL A 154 -1.34 10.83 9.73
CA VAL A 154 -1.65 11.95 8.79
C VAL A 154 -1.89 11.44 7.39
N LEU A 155 -2.96 11.95 6.77
CA LEU A 155 -3.35 11.64 5.38
C LEU A 155 -2.77 12.69 4.43
N HIS A 156 -2.03 12.25 3.42
CA HIS A 156 -1.60 13.14 2.34
C HIS A 156 -2.68 13.30 1.26
N PRO A 157 -2.74 14.45 0.59
CA PRO A 157 -3.77 14.76 -0.43
C PRO A 157 -3.46 14.05 -1.76
N ILE A 158 -3.68 12.74 -1.80
CA ILE A 158 -3.28 11.83 -2.90
C ILE A 158 -3.89 12.23 -4.23
N ALA A 159 -5.15 12.70 -4.25
CA ALA A 159 -5.80 13.14 -5.48
C ALA A 159 -5.11 14.38 -6.09
N ASP A 160 -4.70 15.35 -5.26
CA ASP A 160 -4.00 16.55 -5.73
C ASP A 160 -2.58 16.19 -6.22
N ILE A 161 -1.89 15.29 -5.50
CA ILE A 161 -0.57 14.78 -5.90
C ILE A 161 -0.68 14.05 -7.24
N GLY A 162 -1.66 13.17 -7.41
CA GLY A 162 -1.89 12.45 -8.66
C GLY A 162 -2.23 13.37 -9.83
N ALA A 163 -3.06 14.38 -9.61
CA ALA A 163 -3.36 15.41 -10.61
C ALA A 163 -2.11 16.18 -11.03
N LEU A 164 -1.26 16.58 -10.07
CA LEU A 164 0.01 17.24 -10.31
C LEU A 164 0.96 16.34 -11.12
N CYS A 165 1.13 15.09 -10.72
CA CYS A 165 1.98 14.12 -11.42
C CYS A 165 1.53 13.89 -12.86
N LYS A 166 0.22 13.71 -13.06
CA LYS A 166 -0.40 13.57 -14.39
C LYS A 166 -0.13 14.78 -15.27
N ALA A 167 -0.30 16.00 -14.74
CA ALA A 167 -0.04 17.25 -15.47
C ALA A 167 1.43 17.41 -15.89
N ARG A 168 2.37 16.81 -15.14
CA ARG A 168 3.81 16.84 -15.39
C ARG A 168 4.34 15.62 -16.16
N GLY A 169 3.49 14.63 -16.49
CA GLY A 169 3.90 13.40 -17.16
C GLY A 169 4.90 12.58 -16.34
N VAL A 170 4.67 12.50 -15.02
CA VAL A 170 5.47 11.79 -14.02
C VAL A 170 4.62 10.68 -13.43
N LEU A 171 5.19 9.50 -13.19
CA LEU A 171 4.48 8.40 -12.55
C LEU A 171 4.22 8.72 -11.08
N PHE A 172 3.06 8.28 -10.59
CA PHE A 172 2.69 8.42 -9.19
C PHE A 172 2.52 7.06 -8.51
N HIS A 173 3.34 6.82 -7.50
CA HIS A 173 3.24 5.68 -6.58
C HIS A 173 2.78 6.15 -5.20
N THR A 174 1.94 5.34 -4.55
CA THR A 174 1.56 5.56 -3.15
C THR A 174 1.64 4.26 -2.34
N ASP A 175 2.33 4.30 -1.20
CA ASP A 175 2.19 3.28 -0.17
C ASP A 175 0.87 3.54 0.58
N ALA A 176 -0.13 2.71 0.30
CA ALA A 176 -1.44 2.76 0.94
C ALA A 176 -1.61 1.73 2.06
N THR A 177 -0.52 1.16 2.57
CA THR A 177 -0.54 0.06 3.54
C THR A 177 -1.37 0.37 4.79
N GLN A 178 -1.36 1.61 5.25
CA GLN A 178 -2.14 2.01 6.43
C GLN A 178 -3.58 2.43 6.10
N SER A 179 -3.86 2.80 4.86
CA SER A 179 -5.16 3.36 4.44
C SER A 179 -6.01 2.39 3.62
N PHE A 180 -5.42 1.36 3.00
CA PHE A 180 -6.14 0.39 2.18
C PHE A 180 -7.25 -0.30 2.99
N GLY A 181 -8.48 -0.25 2.46
CA GLY A 181 -9.66 -0.79 3.13
C GLY A 181 -10.19 0.05 4.31
N LYS A 182 -9.53 1.18 4.66
CA LYS A 182 -9.94 2.11 5.73
C LYS A 182 -10.36 3.47 5.20
N GLU A 183 -9.68 3.96 4.16
CA GLU A 183 -10.00 5.23 3.51
C GLU A 183 -10.46 4.97 2.08
N PRO A 184 -11.38 5.79 1.54
CA PRO A 184 -11.79 5.66 0.14
C PRO A 184 -10.64 5.89 -0.81
N ILE A 185 -10.39 4.94 -1.72
CA ILE A 185 -9.39 5.06 -2.78
C ILE A 185 -10.04 4.70 -4.11
N ASP A 186 -9.88 5.57 -5.10
CA ASP A 186 -10.16 5.28 -6.51
C ASP A 186 -8.90 5.60 -7.32
N VAL A 187 -8.21 4.57 -7.76
CA VAL A 187 -6.90 4.73 -8.44
C VAL A 187 -6.99 5.50 -9.74
N HIS A 188 -8.14 5.48 -10.40
CA HIS A 188 -8.35 6.21 -11.65
C HIS A 188 -8.66 7.69 -11.39
N ALA A 189 -9.60 7.98 -10.48
CA ALA A 189 -9.98 9.33 -10.11
C ALA A 189 -8.82 10.09 -9.44
N MET A 190 -8.05 9.40 -8.60
CA MET A 190 -6.90 9.96 -7.89
C MET A 190 -5.60 9.96 -8.71
N GLY A 191 -5.61 9.47 -9.95
CA GLY A 191 -4.43 9.50 -10.83
C GLY A 191 -3.25 8.65 -10.36
N ILE A 192 -3.50 7.59 -9.59
CA ILE A 192 -2.48 6.69 -9.06
C ILE A 192 -2.02 5.72 -10.15
N ASP A 193 -0.71 5.58 -10.35
CA ASP A 193 -0.11 4.67 -11.32
C ASP A 193 0.34 3.34 -10.70
N LEU A 194 0.78 3.40 -9.42
CA LEU A 194 1.15 2.25 -8.61
C LEU A 194 0.66 2.45 -7.17
N LEU A 195 0.18 1.38 -6.55
CA LEU A 195 -0.25 1.41 -5.15
C LEU A 195 0.16 0.11 -4.46
N SER A 196 0.80 0.25 -3.30
CA SER A 196 1.22 -0.87 -2.45
C SER A 196 0.26 -1.03 -1.27
N ALA A 197 -0.07 -2.29 -0.92
CA ALA A 197 -0.85 -2.60 0.27
C ALA A 197 -0.49 -3.97 0.87
N SER A 198 -0.83 -4.18 2.14
CA SER A 198 -0.57 -5.42 2.88
C SER A 198 -1.79 -5.84 3.71
N ALA A 199 -2.10 -7.14 3.68
CA ALA A 199 -3.29 -7.68 4.34
C ALA A 199 -3.26 -7.53 5.87
N HIS A 200 -2.09 -7.67 6.50
CA HIS A 200 -2.00 -7.68 7.96
C HIS A 200 -2.26 -6.34 8.65
N LYS A 201 -2.51 -5.27 7.89
CA LYS A 201 -2.91 -3.96 8.41
C LYS A 201 -4.43 -3.74 8.39
N MET A 202 -5.17 -4.69 7.80
CA MET A 202 -6.64 -4.65 7.68
C MET A 202 -7.29 -5.97 8.10
N HIS A 203 -6.80 -6.58 9.18
CA HIS A 203 -7.29 -7.84 9.74
C HIS A 203 -7.15 -9.06 8.82
N GLY A 204 -6.29 -8.99 7.82
CA GLY A 204 -5.85 -10.10 6.98
C GLY A 204 -4.58 -10.77 7.49
N PRO A 205 -4.14 -11.85 6.82
CA PRO A 205 -2.93 -12.58 7.22
C PRO A 205 -1.64 -11.82 6.92
N LYS A 206 -0.59 -12.11 7.68
CA LYS A 206 0.79 -11.74 7.35
C LYS A 206 1.27 -12.55 6.13
N GLY A 207 2.28 -12.07 5.41
CA GLY A 207 2.91 -12.80 4.31
C GLY A 207 2.12 -12.74 3.00
N VAL A 208 1.23 -11.76 2.83
CA VAL A 208 0.55 -11.43 1.58
C VAL A 208 0.28 -9.93 1.47
N GLY A 209 0.47 -9.41 0.29
CA GLY A 209 0.17 -8.05 -0.11
C GLY A 209 -0.11 -7.95 -1.59
N VAL A 210 -0.28 -6.74 -2.06
CA VAL A 210 -0.54 -6.44 -3.47
C VAL A 210 0.20 -5.21 -3.94
N LEU A 211 0.57 -5.22 -5.21
CA LEU A 211 0.91 -4.04 -5.98
C LEU A 211 -0.16 -3.85 -7.07
N TYR A 212 -0.85 -2.70 -7.05
CA TYR A 212 -1.57 -2.21 -8.20
C TYR A 212 -0.60 -1.62 -9.20
N VAL A 213 -0.73 -1.99 -10.47
CA VAL A 213 0.08 -1.46 -11.58
C VAL A 213 -0.85 -1.06 -12.73
N ARG A 214 -0.97 0.23 -13.00
CA ARG A 214 -1.83 0.76 -14.06
C ARG A 214 -1.47 0.17 -15.43
N ARG A 215 -2.47 -0.34 -16.14
CA ARG A 215 -2.27 -1.01 -17.44
C ARG A 215 -2.64 -0.17 -18.66
N ARG A 216 -3.34 0.96 -18.47
CA ARG A 216 -3.82 1.84 -19.55
C ARG A 216 -3.65 3.31 -19.17
N ASP A 217 -3.40 4.13 -20.12
CA ASP A 217 -3.49 5.58 -20.16
C ASP A 217 -2.80 6.35 -19.01
N PRO A 218 -1.48 6.21 -18.80
CA PRO A 218 -0.50 5.43 -19.53
C PRO A 218 -0.34 4.01 -18.95
N ARG A 219 0.19 3.08 -19.75
CA ARG A 219 0.58 1.79 -19.23
C ARG A 219 1.91 1.88 -18.50
N VAL A 220 1.92 1.55 -17.22
CA VAL A 220 3.15 1.41 -16.41
C VAL A 220 3.91 0.13 -16.78
N ARG A 221 5.22 0.22 -16.83
CA ARG A 221 6.14 -0.88 -17.15
C ARG A 221 7.10 -1.10 -15.97
N CYS A 222 7.01 -2.27 -15.37
CA CYS A 222 7.93 -2.72 -14.33
C CYS A 222 8.79 -3.87 -14.86
N ALA A 223 10.06 -3.90 -14.47
CA ALA A 223 10.88 -5.10 -14.56
C ALA A 223 10.61 -5.99 -13.33
N ALA A 224 10.65 -7.30 -13.51
CA ALA A 224 10.55 -8.23 -12.37
C ALA A 224 11.78 -8.14 -11.48
N LEU A 225 11.58 -8.23 -10.18
CA LEU A 225 12.67 -8.35 -9.19
C LEU A 225 13.01 -9.81 -8.88
N LEU A 226 12.02 -10.69 -8.95
CA LEU A 226 12.15 -12.13 -8.71
C LEU A 226 11.91 -12.88 -10.02
N HIS A 227 12.82 -13.76 -10.37
CA HIS A 227 12.76 -14.54 -11.60
C HIS A 227 12.49 -16.02 -11.29
N GLY A 228 11.63 -16.67 -12.10
CA GLY A 228 11.25 -18.09 -11.99
C GLY A 228 9.77 -18.29 -12.31
N GLY A 229 9.42 -19.20 -13.18
CA GLY A 229 8.04 -19.57 -13.49
C GLY A 229 7.11 -18.54 -14.13
N GLY A 230 7.44 -17.26 -14.14
CA GLY A 230 6.68 -16.21 -14.84
C GLY A 230 5.28 -15.95 -14.31
N HIS A 231 5.01 -16.25 -13.03
CA HIS A 231 3.73 -15.96 -12.38
C HIS A 231 3.47 -14.45 -12.33
N GLU A 232 2.25 -14.07 -11.98
CA GLU A 232 1.84 -12.67 -11.85
C GLU A 232 2.22 -11.84 -13.09
N ARG A 233 1.97 -12.41 -14.26
CA ARG A 233 2.24 -11.77 -15.56
C ARG A 233 3.72 -11.44 -15.79
N GLY A 234 4.60 -12.21 -15.13
CA GLY A 234 6.05 -12.03 -15.22
C GLY A 234 6.61 -11.04 -14.20
N LEU A 235 5.80 -10.41 -13.36
CA LEU A 235 6.25 -9.45 -12.34
C LEU A 235 6.57 -10.10 -10.99
N GLY A 236 5.97 -11.25 -10.70
CA GLY A 236 6.26 -12.06 -9.51
C GLY A 236 6.57 -13.50 -9.93
N SER A 237 7.35 -14.20 -9.15
CA SER A 237 7.68 -15.60 -9.39
C SER A 237 7.60 -16.39 -8.09
N GLY A 238 7.15 -17.64 -8.20
CA GLY A 238 6.91 -18.53 -7.06
C GLY A 238 5.47 -19.01 -7.00
N THR A 239 5.24 -20.16 -6.38
CA THR A 239 3.90 -20.70 -6.17
C THR A 239 3.10 -19.73 -5.31
N LEU A 240 1.90 -19.36 -5.77
CA LEU A 240 1.05 -18.39 -5.07
C LEU A 240 0.62 -18.94 -3.70
N ASN A 241 0.64 -18.09 -2.70
CA ASN A 241 0.14 -18.35 -1.35
C ASN A 241 -1.41 -18.29 -1.35
N VAL A 242 -2.06 -19.34 -1.88
CA VAL A 242 -3.51 -19.38 -2.04
C VAL A 242 -4.26 -19.06 -0.74
N PRO A 243 -3.94 -19.68 0.43
CA PRO A 243 -4.62 -19.33 1.67
C PRO A 243 -4.48 -17.86 2.06
N GLY A 244 -3.27 -17.30 1.94
CA GLY A 244 -3.02 -15.89 2.23
C GLY A 244 -3.77 -14.95 1.29
N ILE A 245 -3.80 -15.28 -0.01
CA ILE A 245 -4.51 -14.52 -1.05
C ILE A 245 -6.01 -14.50 -0.77
N VAL A 246 -6.60 -15.64 -0.44
CA VAL A 246 -8.02 -15.75 -0.02
C VAL A 246 -8.27 -14.89 1.21
N GLY A 247 -7.36 -14.96 2.20
CA GLY A 247 -7.43 -14.13 3.39
C GLY A 247 -7.38 -12.63 3.10
N MET A 248 -6.53 -12.18 2.18
CA MET A 248 -6.50 -10.78 1.79
C MET A 248 -7.78 -10.35 1.05
N GLY A 249 -8.30 -11.19 0.15
CA GLY A 249 -9.58 -10.93 -0.53
C GLY A 249 -10.74 -10.82 0.47
N ALA A 250 -10.84 -11.76 1.40
CA ALA A 250 -11.85 -11.73 2.46
C ALA A 250 -11.71 -10.50 3.36
N ALA A 251 -10.49 -10.15 3.78
CA ALA A 251 -10.23 -8.98 4.60
C ALA A 251 -10.62 -7.67 3.88
N ALA A 252 -10.38 -7.58 2.58
CA ALA A 252 -10.72 -6.43 1.75
C ALA A 252 -12.24 -6.17 1.66
N THR A 253 -13.06 -7.18 1.92
CA THR A 253 -14.53 -7.08 1.90
C THR A 253 -15.16 -6.92 3.28
N LEU A 254 -14.36 -6.85 4.35
CA LEU A 254 -14.89 -6.58 5.69
C LEU A 254 -15.50 -5.18 5.75
N PRO A 255 -16.63 -5.02 6.46
CA PRO A 255 -17.20 -3.70 6.67
C PRO A 255 -16.23 -2.80 7.45
N ALA A 256 -16.19 -1.52 7.12
CA ALA A 256 -15.47 -0.52 7.90
C ALA A 256 -16.05 -0.46 9.33
N ASP A 257 -15.20 -0.25 10.32
CA ASP A 257 -15.62 -0.02 11.70
C ASP A 257 -15.86 1.48 11.92
N ASP A 258 -17.12 1.89 11.81
CA ASP A 258 -17.53 3.29 11.97
C ASP A 258 -17.38 3.82 13.41
N GLY A 259 -17.18 2.93 14.40
CA GLY A 259 -17.05 3.29 15.83
C GLY A 259 -15.64 3.70 16.26
N VAL A 260 -14.61 3.31 15.52
CA VAL A 260 -13.21 3.50 15.93
C VAL A 260 -12.85 4.97 16.12
N ARG A 261 -13.31 5.87 15.25
CA ARG A 261 -13.07 7.31 15.38
C ARG A 261 -13.57 7.85 16.72
N ALA A 262 -14.80 7.51 17.11
CA ALA A 262 -15.38 7.98 18.36
C ALA A 262 -14.62 7.44 19.60
N LEU A 263 -14.13 6.19 19.52
CA LEU A 263 -13.31 5.60 20.60
C LEU A 263 -11.95 6.28 20.71
N ARG A 264 -11.29 6.55 19.58
CA ARG A 264 -10.03 7.31 19.55
C ARG A 264 -10.22 8.72 20.14
N ASP A 265 -11.25 9.45 19.69
CA ASP A 265 -11.53 10.82 20.17
C ASP A 265 -11.84 10.83 21.67
N ARG A 266 -12.55 9.81 22.18
CA ARG A 266 -12.79 9.64 23.61
C ARG A 266 -11.49 9.39 24.38
N LEU A 267 -10.60 8.56 23.85
CA LEU A 267 -9.29 8.30 24.46
C LEU A 267 -8.46 9.59 24.52
N GLU A 268 -8.33 10.31 23.42
CA GLU A 268 -7.59 11.57 23.34
C GLU A 268 -8.14 12.60 24.34
N THR A 269 -9.46 12.82 24.31
CA THR A 269 -10.11 13.77 25.22
C THR A 269 -9.88 13.40 26.68
N GLY A 270 -9.98 12.12 27.02
CA GLY A 270 -9.73 11.63 28.37
C GLY A 270 -8.30 11.87 28.84
N ILE A 271 -7.31 11.63 28.00
CA ILE A 271 -5.89 11.85 28.31
C ILE A 271 -5.60 13.35 28.44
N LEU A 272 -5.98 14.15 27.46
CA LEU A 272 -5.73 15.61 27.43
C LEU A 272 -6.43 16.37 28.55
N SER A 273 -7.58 15.88 29.05
CA SER A 273 -8.27 16.50 30.17
C SER A 273 -7.79 16.02 31.55
N GLY A 274 -7.10 14.90 31.59
CA GLY A 274 -6.63 14.28 32.86
C GLY A 274 -5.15 14.48 33.15
N LEU A 275 -4.35 14.90 32.16
CA LEU A 275 -2.90 15.06 32.29
C LEU A 275 -2.45 16.39 31.70
N ASP A 276 -1.54 17.08 32.41
CA ASP A 276 -0.82 18.24 31.85
C ASP A 276 0.38 17.78 31.03
N GLY A 277 0.89 18.65 30.16
CA GLY A 277 2.10 18.36 29.36
C GLY A 277 1.90 17.27 28.28
N VAL A 278 0.67 17.13 27.77
CA VAL A 278 0.38 16.18 26.71
C VAL A 278 0.04 16.91 25.42
N GLU A 279 0.71 16.52 24.32
CA GLU A 279 0.47 17.06 22.98
C GLU A 279 0.10 15.96 22.00
N ILE A 280 -0.80 16.26 21.05
CA ILE A 280 -1.12 15.38 19.93
C ILE A 280 -0.13 15.67 18.81
N ASN A 281 0.57 14.63 18.35
CA ASN A 281 1.44 14.69 17.19
C ASN A 281 0.67 14.48 15.90
N GLY A 282 0.95 15.31 14.90
CA GLY A 282 0.32 15.27 13.59
C GLY A 282 -0.99 16.06 13.48
N HIS A 283 -1.52 16.13 12.27
CA HIS A 283 -2.70 16.93 11.97
C HIS A 283 -3.95 16.38 12.68
N ARG A 284 -4.70 17.24 13.36
CA ARG A 284 -5.78 16.84 14.27
C ARG A 284 -7.01 16.24 13.57
N THR A 285 -7.27 16.60 12.34
CA THR A 285 -8.46 16.16 11.60
C THR A 285 -8.11 15.39 10.32
N GLN A 286 -7.02 15.74 9.63
CA GLN A 286 -6.60 15.12 8.37
C GLN A 286 -5.74 13.89 8.67
N ARG A 287 -6.37 12.88 9.30
CA ARG A 287 -5.70 11.66 9.76
C ARG A 287 -6.64 10.47 9.80
N LEU A 288 -6.05 9.28 9.80
CA LEU A 288 -6.76 8.01 9.96
C LEU A 288 -7.64 8.00 11.21
N ALA A 289 -8.81 7.39 11.11
CA ALA A 289 -9.75 7.26 12.21
C ALA A 289 -9.20 6.45 13.40
N ASN A 290 -8.34 5.47 13.12
CA ASN A 290 -7.82 4.50 14.11
C ASN A 290 -6.48 4.88 14.74
N THR A 291 -5.93 6.06 14.44
CA THR A 291 -4.58 6.43 14.88
C THR A 291 -4.61 7.69 15.74
N THR A 292 -3.92 7.63 16.88
CA THR A 292 -3.50 8.79 17.66
C THR A 292 -2.04 8.60 18.10
N ASN A 293 -1.29 9.69 18.13
CA ASN A 293 0.09 9.72 18.58
C ASN A 293 0.21 10.88 19.59
N LEU A 294 0.71 10.59 20.77
CA LEU A 294 0.79 11.54 21.88
C LEU A 294 2.21 11.58 22.41
N SER A 295 2.73 12.78 22.65
CA SER A 295 3.94 13.02 23.45
C SER A 295 3.57 13.50 24.84
N PHE A 296 4.42 13.16 25.80
CA PHE A 296 4.28 13.48 27.23
C PHE A 296 5.57 14.15 27.68
N ASP A 297 5.47 15.27 28.41
CA ASP A 297 6.60 15.98 29.02
C ASP A 297 7.26 15.18 30.13
#